data_998fba3456694fdc79b64b1cb38ab204
#
_entry.id   998fba3456694fdc79b64b1cb38ab204
#
_cell.length_a   1.000
_cell.length_b   1.000
_cell.length_c   1.000
_cell.angle_alpha   90.00
_cell.angle_beta   90.00
_cell.angle_gamma   90.00
#
_symmetry.space_group_name_H-M   'P 1'
#
loop_
_entity.id
_entity.type
_entity.pdbx_description
1 polymer ?
#
loop_
_entity_poly.entity_id
_entity_poly.type
_entity_poly.pdbx_seq_one_letter_code
_entity_poly.pdbx_strand_id
1 'polypeptide(L)'
;MVILGVETSAVAAGAAVLRDGKLAGECYLNAGLTHSQTLMTLIDSVLSLTGLTVGDVDAFAVAHGPGSFTGIRIGVSAVKGLSFPRHTPCYGVSTLEALAYCADAEDCVICPVMDARCQQVYTAQFRKEKGEIIRLSEDAPLLLPELAERLKAYAGKILLLGDGTDVAFSYLSPQFDSVVRFSEIYRFQHASGVAFAAWNRYHKGIAPCGGEELQPVYLRLPQAERELKKKNETKEKENGT
;
A
#
# COMPACT_ATOMS: atom_id res chain seq x y z
N MET A 1 -21.58 -9.65 -0.83
CA MET A 1 -20.15 -9.99 -0.99
C MET A 1 -19.35 -9.41 0.14
N VAL A 2 -18.59 -10.22 0.83
CA VAL A 2 -17.72 -9.84 1.96
C VAL A 2 -16.27 -9.93 1.52
N ILE A 3 -15.54 -8.82 1.62
CA ILE A 3 -14.09 -8.75 1.36
C ILE A 3 -13.37 -8.45 2.68
N LEU A 4 -12.38 -9.26 3.02
CA LEU A 4 -11.43 -8.97 4.10
C LEU A 4 -10.16 -8.36 3.51
N GLY A 5 -9.91 -7.09 3.79
CA GLY A 5 -8.69 -6.37 3.43
C GLY A 5 -7.64 -6.47 4.52
N VAL A 6 -6.38 -6.62 4.12
CA VAL A 6 -5.21 -6.74 5.01
C VAL A 6 -4.13 -5.74 4.59
N GLU A 7 -3.62 -4.99 5.55
CA GLU A 7 -2.54 -4.02 5.36
C GLU A 7 -1.41 -4.26 6.36
N THR A 8 -0.20 -4.44 5.85
CA THR A 8 1.02 -4.63 6.65
C THR A 8 2.27 -4.10 5.93
N SER A 9 2.08 -3.31 4.88
CA SER A 9 3.18 -2.92 3.97
C SER A 9 4.08 -1.82 4.52
N ALA A 10 3.68 -1.14 5.60
CA ALA A 10 4.42 -0.01 6.17
C ALA A 10 4.48 -0.06 7.71
N VAL A 11 4.40 1.11 8.37
CA VAL A 11 4.50 1.22 9.83
C VAL A 11 3.22 0.79 10.55
N ALA A 12 2.06 0.99 9.90
CA ALA A 12 0.77 0.57 10.43
C ALA A 12 0.43 -0.86 10.01
N ALA A 13 -0.40 -1.53 10.81
CA ALA A 13 -1.05 -2.78 10.45
C ALA A 13 -2.57 -2.63 10.58
N GLY A 14 -3.31 -3.32 9.73
CA GLY A 14 -4.77 -3.27 9.77
C GLY A 14 -5.44 -4.46 9.11
N ALA A 15 -6.69 -4.67 9.53
CA ALA A 15 -7.64 -5.56 8.87
C ALA A 15 -9.00 -4.87 8.75
N ALA A 16 -9.66 -4.97 7.61
CA ALA A 16 -10.94 -4.32 7.35
C ALA A 16 -11.93 -5.27 6.68
N VAL A 17 -13.17 -5.19 7.07
CA VAL A 17 -14.30 -5.91 6.44
C VAL A 17 -15.11 -4.94 5.61
N LEU A 18 -15.20 -5.21 4.31
CA LEU A 18 -16.11 -4.54 3.40
C LEU A 18 -17.27 -5.49 3.09
N ARG A 19 -18.50 -5.04 3.27
CA ARG A 19 -19.73 -5.79 2.95
C ARG A 19 -20.55 -5.01 1.92
N ASP A 20 -20.72 -5.59 0.74
CA ASP A 20 -21.49 -4.98 -0.36
C ASP A 20 -21.08 -3.53 -0.67
N GLY A 21 -19.76 -3.29 -0.73
CA GLY A 21 -19.18 -1.97 -1.00
C GLY A 21 -19.21 -0.98 0.17
N LYS A 22 -19.65 -1.41 1.36
CA LYS A 22 -19.67 -0.58 2.57
C LYS A 22 -18.69 -1.10 3.61
N LEU A 23 -17.90 -0.20 4.18
CA LEU A 23 -17.00 -0.54 5.28
C LEU A 23 -17.86 -0.93 6.50
N ALA A 24 -17.79 -2.21 6.89
CA ALA A 24 -18.48 -2.75 8.06
C ALA A 24 -17.63 -2.55 9.33
N GLY A 25 -16.32 -2.64 9.22
CA GLY A 25 -15.41 -2.41 10.33
C GLY A 25 -13.96 -2.40 9.87
N GLU A 26 -13.11 -1.74 10.65
CA GLU A 26 -11.66 -1.74 10.49
C GLU A 26 -10.99 -1.79 11.86
N CYS A 27 -10.00 -2.65 12.02
CA CYS A 27 -9.08 -2.65 13.13
C CYS A 27 -7.72 -2.13 12.62
N TYR A 28 -7.27 -1.01 13.15
CA TYR A 28 -6.06 -0.31 12.76
C TYR A 28 -5.12 -0.17 13.95
N LEU A 29 -3.83 -0.38 13.73
CA LEU A 29 -2.80 -0.26 14.76
C LEU A 29 -1.53 0.40 14.18
N ASN A 30 -1.10 1.49 14.82
CA ASN A 30 0.19 2.15 14.54
C ASN A 30 0.92 2.40 15.86
N ALA A 31 1.35 1.31 16.52
CA ALA A 31 1.94 1.34 17.86
C ALA A 31 3.42 0.88 17.87
N GLY A 32 4.05 0.74 16.70
CA GLY A 32 5.44 0.29 16.59
C GLY A 32 5.65 -1.19 16.93
N LEU A 33 4.57 -1.99 17.01
CA LEU A 33 4.66 -3.43 17.25
C LEU A 33 4.92 -4.19 15.95
N THR A 34 5.47 -5.39 16.08
CA THR A 34 5.72 -6.24 14.90
C THR A 34 4.41 -6.80 14.34
N HIS A 35 4.23 -6.69 13.04
CA HIS A 35 3.01 -7.13 12.36
C HIS A 35 2.70 -8.63 12.55
N SER A 36 3.74 -9.47 12.68
CA SER A 36 3.56 -10.91 12.96
C SER A 36 2.90 -11.19 14.31
N GLN A 37 3.00 -10.29 15.28
CA GLN A 37 2.36 -10.42 16.59
C GLN A 37 0.92 -9.90 16.60
N THR A 38 0.61 -8.93 15.74
CA THR A 38 -0.63 -8.17 15.84
C THR A 38 -1.65 -8.52 14.76
N LEU A 39 -1.22 -8.91 13.56
CA LEU A 39 -2.10 -9.06 12.40
C LEU A 39 -3.25 -10.04 12.62
N MET A 40 -2.96 -11.24 13.13
CA MET A 40 -4.02 -12.25 13.32
C MET A 40 -5.05 -11.80 14.35
N THR A 41 -4.61 -11.08 15.40
CA THR A 41 -5.52 -10.48 16.39
C THR A 41 -6.40 -9.40 15.76
N LEU A 42 -5.86 -8.55 14.89
CA LEU A 42 -6.65 -7.54 14.18
C LEU A 42 -7.70 -8.18 13.25
N ILE A 43 -7.33 -9.24 12.54
CA ILE A 43 -8.25 -10.02 11.68
C ILE A 43 -9.37 -10.65 12.50
N ASP A 44 -9.02 -11.36 13.57
CA ASP A 44 -10.01 -12.00 14.46
C ASP A 44 -10.95 -10.97 15.07
N SER A 45 -10.40 -9.85 15.55
CA SER A 45 -11.20 -8.77 16.16
C SER A 45 -12.17 -8.16 15.17
N VAL A 46 -11.76 -7.80 13.95
CA VAL A 46 -12.66 -7.17 12.99
C VAL A 46 -13.77 -8.13 12.53
N LEU A 47 -13.45 -9.41 12.34
CA LEU A 47 -14.44 -10.43 11.99
C LEU A 47 -15.45 -10.61 13.12
N SER A 48 -14.98 -10.82 14.35
CA SER A 48 -15.83 -10.98 15.54
C SER A 48 -16.75 -9.78 15.75
N LEU A 49 -16.21 -8.55 15.71
CA LEU A 49 -16.99 -7.32 15.91
C LEU A 49 -18.03 -7.08 14.80
N THR A 50 -17.79 -7.60 13.61
CA THR A 50 -18.75 -7.51 12.48
C THR A 50 -19.69 -8.71 12.40
N GLY A 51 -19.61 -9.64 13.36
CA GLY A 51 -20.46 -10.85 13.45
C GLY A 51 -20.15 -11.86 12.34
N LEU A 52 -18.90 -11.92 11.88
CA LEU A 52 -18.43 -12.80 10.79
C LEU A 52 -17.36 -13.77 11.29
N THR A 53 -17.19 -14.81 10.54
CA THR A 53 -16.08 -15.76 10.64
C THR A 53 -15.26 -15.73 9.35
N VAL A 54 -14.08 -16.34 9.33
CA VAL A 54 -13.29 -16.52 8.11
C VAL A 54 -14.08 -17.27 7.03
N GLY A 55 -15.02 -18.14 7.45
CA GLY A 55 -15.91 -18.87 6.56
C GLY A 55 -16.90 -18.00 5.77
N ASP A 56 -17.20 -16.81 6.24
CA ASP A 56 -18.15 -15.89 5.61
C ASP A 56 -17.48 -14.93 4.61
N VAL A 57 -16.12 -14.99 4.49
CA VAL A 57 -15.35 -14.15 3.57
C VAL A 57 -15.42 -14.71 2.14
N ASP A 58 -15.94 -13.89 1.22
CA ASP A 58 -16.05 -14.25 -0.21
C ASP A 58 -14.74 -14.01 -0.98
N ALA A 59 -13.94 -13.00 -0.54
CA ALA A 59 -12.63 -12.74 -1.12
C ALA A 59 -11.68 -12.09 -0.09
N PHE A 60 -10.40 -12.42 -0.18
CA PHE A 60 -9.34 -11.74 0.54
C PHE A 60 -8.67 -10.70 -0.33
N ALA A 61 -8.25 -9.60 0.29
CA ALA A 61 -7.42 -8.59 -0.36
C ALA A 61 -6.21 -8.27 0.52
N VAL A 62 -5.04 -8.05 -0.08
CA VAL A 62 -3.84 -7.70 0.67
C VAL A 62 -2.99 -6.68 -0.08
N ALA A 63 -2.46 -5.70 0.63
CA ALA A 63 -1.39 -4.85 0.11
C ALA A 63 -0.14 -5.70 -0.13
N HIS A 64 0.17 -5.97 -1.39
CA HIS A 64 1.27 -6.86 -1.76
C HIS A 64 2.55 -6.11 -2.15
N GLY A 65 2.57 -4.80 -2.00
CA GLY A 65 3.68 -3.92 -2.30
C GLY A 65 3.29 -2.72 -3.18
N PRO A 66 4.21 -1.75 -3.28
CA PRO A 66 5.53 -1.68 -2.65
C PRO A 66 5.46 -1.42 -1.14
N GLY A 67 6.59 -1.63 -0.42
CA GLY A 67 6.67 -1.33 1.01
C GLY A 67 7.75 -2.12 1.76
N SER A 68 7.52 -2.30 3.06
CA SER A 68 8.37 -3.10 3.96
C SER A 68 8.45 -4.55 3.49
N PHE A 69 9.65 -5.01 3.19
CA PHE A 69 9.90 -6.38 2.72
C PHE A 69 9.37 -7.45 3.69
N THR A 70 9.57 -7.27 4.99
CA THR A 70 9.05 -8.17 6.03
C THR A 70 7.55 -8.02 6.17
N GLY A 71 7.04 -6.80 6.23
CA GLY A 71 5.62 -6.52 6.42
C GLY A 71 4.76 -7.11 5.30
N ILE A 72 5.11 -6.86 4.05
CA ILE A 72 4.39 -7.41 2.87
C ILE A 72 4.33 -8.95 2.93
N ARG A 73 5.44 -9.61 3.28
CA ARG A 73 5.47 -11.07 3.40
C ARG A 73 4.55 -11.60 4.49
N ILE A 74 4.46 -10.90 5.62
CA ILE A 74 3.55 -11.27 6.71
C ILE A 74 2.10 -11.24 6.23
N GLY A 75 1.66 -10.14 5.62
CA GLY A 75 0.29 -10.00 5.08
C GLY A 75 -0.03 -11.03 4.01
N VAL A 76 0.84 -11.15 3.01
CA VAL A 76 0.66 -12.12 1.92
C VAL A 76 0.60 -13.55 2.45
N SER A 77 1.48 -13.93 3.40
CA SER A 77 1.48 -15.28 3.98
C SER A 77 0.23 -15.56 4.81
N ALA A 78 -0.24 -14.56 5.58
CA ALA A 78 -1.48 -14.69 6.34
C ALA A 78 -2.69 -14.92 5.41
N VAL A 79 -2.81 -14.11 4.35
CA VAL A 79 -3.91 -14.25 3.37
C VAL A 79 -3.83 -15.58 2.63
N LYS A 80 -2.65 -16.05 2.21
CA LYS A 80 -2.46 -17.39 1.66
C LYS A 80 -3.00 -18.48 2.59
N GLY A 81 -2.61 -18.41 3.87
CA GLY A 81 -3.06 -19.39 4.86
C GLY A 81 -4.56 -19.38 5.10
N LEU A 82 -5.17 -18.19 5.18
CA LEU A 82 -6.62 -18.03 5.38
C LEU A 82 -7.44 -18.44 4.17
N SER A 83 -6.95 -18.23 2.96
CA SER A 83 -7.64 -18.59 1.73
C SER A 83 -7.57 -20.09 1.39
N PHE A 84 -6.51 -20.76 1.86
CA PHE A 84 -6.17 -22.12 1.47
C PHE A 84 -7.28 -23.17 1.70
N PRO A 85 -7.96 -23.23 2.89
CA PRO A 85 -8.92 -24.31 3.18
C PRO A 85 -10.15 -24.33 2.27
N ARG A 86 -10.52 -23.18 1.69
CA ARG A 86 -11.73 -23.03 0.87
C ARG A 86 -11.43 -22.55 -0.54
N HIS A 87 -10.15 -22.41 -0.90
CA HIS A 87 -9.70 -21.80 -2.16
C HIS A 87 -10.36 -20.44 -2.41
N THR A 88 -10.54 -19.66 -1.33
CA THR A 88 -11.17 -18.33 -1.41
C THR A 88 -10.36 -17.42 -2.31
N PRO A 89 -11.01 -16.72 -3.27
CA PRO A 89 -10.34 -15.81 -4.18
C PRO A 89 -9.53 -14.71 -3.47
N CYS A 90 -8.40 -14.32 -4.05
CA CYS A 90 -7.50 -13.31 -3.49
C CYS A 90 -7.24 -12.17 -4.49
N TYR A 91 -7.12 -10.95 -3.97
CA TYR A 91 -6.68 -9.76 -4.71
C TYR A 91 -5.38 -9.22 -4.10
N GLY A 92 -4.31 -9.24 -4.88
CA GLY A 92 -3.11 -8.46 -4.56
C GLY A 92 -3.32 -7.00 -4.97
N VAL A 93 -3.22 -6.08 -4.06
CA VAL A 93 -3.45 -4.64 -4.28
C VAL A 93 -2.15 -3.88 -4.13
N SER A 94 -1.86 -2.93 -5.03
CA SER A 94 -0.76 -1.99 -4.83
C SER A 94 -0.99 -1.17 -3.57
N THR A 95 0.03 -1.07 -2.70
CA THR A 95 -0.05 -0.23 -1.50
C THR A 95 -0.34 1.22 -1.83
N LEU A 96 0.23 1.73 -2.94
CA LEU A 96 0.00 3.10 -3.39
C LEU A 96 -1.43 3.31 -3.90
N GLU A 97 -1.99 2.30 -4.57
CA GLU A 97 -3.40 2.32 -4.96
C GLU A 97 -4.31 2.29 -3.73
N ALA A 98 -4.04 1.42 -2.76
CA ALA A 98 -4.80 1.37 -1.50
C ALA A 98 -4.77 2.71 -0.75
N LEU A 99 -3.61 3.37 -0.67
CA LEU A 99 -3.50 4.71 -0.11
C LEU A 99 -4.37 5.74 -0.86
N ALA A 100 -4.40 5.67 -2.19
CA ALA A 100 -5.24 6.58 -2.97
C ALA A 100 -6.73 6.43 -2.66
N TYR A 101 -7.21 5.21 -2.34
CA TYR A 101 -8.59 4.98 -1.88
C TYR A 101 -8.87 5.55 -0.49
N CYS A 102 -7.85 5.80 0.34
CA CYS A 102 -8.03 6.46 1.64
C CYS A 102 -8.21 7.98 1.51
N ALA A 103 -7.87 8.56 0.36
CA ALA A 103 -7.97 9.99 0.11
C ALA A 103 -9.36 10.34 -0.45
N ASP A 104 -10.21 10.95 0.38
CA ASP A 104 -11.47 11.51 -0.09
C ASP A 104 -11.27 12.97 -0.57
N ALA A 105 -10.65 13.12 -1.75
CA ALA A 105 -10.31 14.41 -2.33
C ALA A 105 -10.52 14.39 -3.84
N GLU A 106 -11.36 15.30 -4.33
CA GLU A 106 -11.58 15.57 -5.75
C GLU A 106 -10.78 16.79 -6.20
N ASP A 107 -10.71 17.03 -7.50
CA ASP A 107 -10.02 18.17 -8.13
C ASP A 107 -8.54 18.34 -7.74
N CYS A 108 -7.87 17.23 -7.45
CA CYS A 108 -6.45 17.22 -7.13
C CYS A 108 -5.77 15.95 -7.66
N VAL A 109 -4.44 16.01 -7.75
CA VAL A 109 -3.62 14.81 -7.93
C VAL A 109 -3.35 14.20 -6.56
N ILE A 110 -3.77 12.98 -6.37
CA ILE A 110 -3.46 12.17 -5.20
C ILE A 110 -2.10 11.53 -5.45
N CYS A 111 -1.12 11.84 -4.63
CA CYS A 111 0.26 11.37 -4.76
C CYS A 111 0.67 10.61 -3.49
N PRO A 112 0.33 9.32 -3.38
CA PRO A 112 0.84 8.47 -2.32
C PRO A 112 2.37 8.43 -2.35
N VAL A 113 3.00 8.56 -1.19
CA VAL A 113 4.45 8.50 -1.02
C VAL A 113 4.79 7.61 0.18
N MET A 114 5.61 6.59 -0.06
CA MET A 114 6.13 5.72 0.99
C MET A 114 7.65 5.87 1.08
N ASP A 115 8.18 5.91 2.30
CA ASP A 115 9.62 6.06 2.52
C ASP A 115 10.40 4.81 2.04
N ALA A 116 11.15 4.97 0.95
CA ALA A 116 12.02 3.93 0.41
C ALA A 116 13.47 4.06 0.92
N ARG A 117 13.71 4.94 1.91
CA ARG A 117 15.02 5.29 2.47
C ARG A 117 15.95 6.02 1.49
N CYS A 118 17.00 6.67 2.01
CA CYS A 118 18.03 7.35 1.22
C CYS A 118 17.45 8.40 0.25
N GLN A 119 16.54 9.26 0.70
CA GLN A 119 15.87 10.28 -0.10
C GLN A 119 15.13 9.75 -1.33
N GLN A 120 14.69 8.51 -1.25
CA GLN A 120 13.82 7.89 -2.23
C GLN A 120 12.44 7.62 -1.64
N VAL A 121 11.44 7.64 -2.50
CA VAL A 121 10.08 7.27 -2.15
C VAL A 121 9.54 6.28 -3.18
N TYR A 122 8.68 5.36 -2.73
CA TYR A 122 7.78 4.68 -3.65
C TYR A 122 6.59 5.59 -3.88
N THR A 123 6.19 5.78 -5.11
CA THR A 123 5.10 6.67 -5.47
C THR A 123 4.43 6.28 -6.78
N ALA A 124 3.19 6.66 -6.91
CA ALA A 124 2.40 6.71 -8.13
C ALA A 124 1.46 7.91 -8.03
N GLN A 125 0.90 8.35 -9.13
CA GLN A 125 -0.05 9.45 -9.16
C GLN A 125 -1.43 8.93 -9.54
N PHE A 126 -2.45 9.46 -8.86
CA PHE A 126 -3.85 9.12 -9.06
C PHE A 126 -4.71 10.38 -9.10
N ARG A 127 -5.95 10.22 -9.54
CA ARG A 127 -7.00 11.23 -9.45
C ARG A 127 -8.30 10.56 -9.07
N LYS A 128 -9.14 11.25 -8.30
CA LYS A 128 -10.50 10.81 -8.07
C LYS A 128 -11.42 11.53 -9.04
N GLU A 129 -12.17 10.78 -9.84
CA GLU A 129 -13.14 11.30 -10.81
C GLU A 129 -14.45 10.53 -10.63
N LYS A 130 -15.54 11.27 -10.33
CA LYS A 130 -16.87 10.68 -10.13
C LYS A 130 -16.90 9.52 -9.13
N GLY A 131 -16.13 9.62 -8.07
CA GLY A 131 -16.01 8.59 -7.04
C GLY A 131 -15.05 7.43 -7.36
N GLU A 132 -14.48 7.37 -8.56
CA GLU A 132 -13.50 6.36 -8.95
C GLU A 132 -12.06 6.87 -8.83
N ILE A 133 -11.16 5.99 -8.40
CA ILE A 133 -9.71 6.26 -8.43
C ILE A 133 -9.17 5.88 -9.80
N ILE A 134 -8.64 6.86 -10.51
CA ILE A 134 -7.98 6.72 -11.81
C ILE A 134 -6.48 6.78 -11.60
N ARG A 135 -5.77 5.74 -12.02
CA ARG A 135 -4.30 5.69 -11.99
C ARG A 135 -3.73 6.53 -13.14
N LEU A 136 -2.82 7.45 -12.83
CA LEU A 136 -2.15 8.33 -13.79
C LEU A 136 -0.71 7.87 -14.11
N SER A 137 -0.08 7.11 -13.19
CA SER A 137 1.26 6.57 -13.41
C SER A 137 1.45 5.23 -12.72
N GLU A 138 2.44 4.46 -13.19
CA GLU A 138 2.84 3.21 -12.56
C GLU A 138 3.58 3.44 -11.23
N ASP A 139 3.54 2.43 -10.37
CA ASP A 139 4.29 2.41 -9.12
C ASP A 139 5.80 2.45 -9.42
N ALA A 140 6.52 3.40 -8.84
CA ALA A 140 7.94 3.57 -9.09
C ALA A 140 8.72 3.96 -7.82
N PRO A 141 9.98 3.48 -7.67
CA PRO A 141 10.91 4.04 -6.72
C PRO A 141 11.56 5.27 -7.37
N LEU A 142 11.38 6.46 -6.79
CA LEU A 142 11.93 7.71 -7.30
C LEU A 142 12.80 8.40 -6.24
N LEU A 143 13.88 9.05 -6.68
CA LEU A 143 14.54 10.08 -5.90
C LEU A 143 13.62 11.30 -5.78
N LEU A 144 13.73 12.06 -4.71
CA LEU A 144 12.91 13.28 -4.53
C LEU A 144 13.05 14.29 -5.68
N PRO A 145 14.24 14.52 -6.28
CA PRO A 145 14.36 15.35 -7.48
C PRO A 145 13.58 14.80 -8.69
N GLU A 146 13.58 13.47 -8.87
CA GLU A 146 12.86 12.81 -9.98
C GLU A 146 11.34 12.93 -9.77
N LEU A 147 10.88 12.82 -8.52
CA LEU A 147 9.48 13.06 -8.17
C LEU A 147 9.10 14.52 -8.46
N ALA A 148 9.94 15.49 -8.08
CA ALA A 148 9.71 16.91 -8.37
C ALA A 148 9.54 17.16 -9.87
N GLU A 149 10.43 16.61 -10.72
CA GLU A 149 10.30 16.74 -12.17
C GLU A 149 9.00 16.11 -12.70
N ARG A 150 8.63 14.92 -12.19
CA ARG A 150 7.37 14.26 -12.59
C ARG A 150 6.15 15.10 -12.22
N LEU A 151 6.14 15.73 -11.06
CA LEU A 151 5.01 16.51 -10.57
C LEU A 151 4.80 17.81 -11.35
N LYS A 152 5.79 18.34 -12.06
CA LYS A 152 5.63 19.49 -12.97
C LYS A 152 4.63 19.26 -14.12
N ALA A 153 4.38 17.99 -14.47
CA ALA A 153 3.39 17.64 -15.49
C ALA A 153 1.94 17.83 -15.02
N TYR A 154 1.71 18.05 -13.74
CA TYR A 154 0.38 18.15 -13.16
C TYR A 154 0.06 19.59 -12.75
N ALA A 155 -1.06 20.11 -13.22
CA ALA A 155 -1.60 21.39 -12.77
C ALA A 155 -2.48 21.22 -11.53
N GLY A 156 -2.55 22.27 -10.71
CA GLY A 156 -3.43 22.31 -9.54
C GLY A 156 -2.86 21.62 -8.31
N LYS A 157 -3.73 21.32 -7.36
CA LYS A 157 -3.40 20.79 -6.05
C LYS A 157 -2.83 19.37 -6.13
N ILE A 158 -1.74 19.11 -5.42
CA ILE A 158 -1.10 17.81 -5.28
C ILE A 158 -1.16 17.41 -3.80
N LEU A 159 -1.84 16.31 -3.52
CA LEU A 159 -2.10 15.82 -2.18
C LEU A 159 -1.14 14.68 -1.84
N LEU A 160 -0.25 14.90 -0.87
CA LEU A 160 0.68 13.87 -0.37
C LEU A 160 0.07 13.12 0.81
N LEU A 161 0.18 11.77 0.78
CA LEU A 161 -0.18 10.88 1.88
C LEU A 161 0.72 9.66 1.89
N GLY A 162 0.75 8.92 3.00
CA GLY A 162 1.66 7.81 3.23
C GLY A 162 2.79 8.18 4.21
N ASP A 163 3.53 7.19 4.65
CA ASP A 163 4.61 7.33 5.64
C ASP A 163 5.83 8.12 5.12
N GLY A 164 5.98 8.28 3.80
CA GLY A 164 6.99 9.14 3.17
C GLY A 164 6.60 10.62 3.05
N THR A 165 5.40 11.02 3.53
CA THR A 165 4.88 12.39 3.35
C THR A 165 5.82 13.46 3.91
N ASP A 166 6.39 13.27 5.10
CA ASP A 166 7.22 14.31 5.72
C ASP A 166 8.49 14.57 4.93
N VAL A 167 9.15 13.53 4.49
CA VAL A 167 10.37 13.62 3.68
C VAL A 167 10.07 14.25 2.32
N ALA A 168 9.00 13.82 1.66
CA ALA A 168 8.60 14.36 0.36
C ALA A 168 8.13 15.83 0.47
N PHE A 169 7.30 16.16 1.47
CA PHE A 169 6.80 17.51 1.66
C PHE A 169 7.92 18.52 1.97
N SER A 170 8.87 18.15 2.82
CA SER A 170 10.02 19.03 3.16
C SER A 170 10.85 19.36 1.93
N TYR A 171 10.95 18.46 0.96
CA TYR A 171 11.67 18.68 -0.29
C TYR A 171 10.85 19.45 -1.33
N LEU A 172 9.55 19.14 -1.44
CA LEU A 172 8.69 19.67 -2.51
C LEU A 172 8.09 21.04 -2.19
N SER A 173 7.69 21.29 -0.94
CA SER A 173 6.98 22.53 -0.57
C SER A 173 7.72 23.83 -0.86
N PRO A 174 9.07 23.91 -0.82
CA PRO A 174 9.77 25.10 -1.26
C PRO A 174 9.72 25.37 -2.78
N GLN A 175 9.33 24.35 -3.57
CA GLN A 175 9.33 24.39 -5.04
C GLN A 175 7.93 24.45 -5.63
N PHE A 176 6.91 24.03 -4.86
CA PHE A 176 5.52 23.89 -5.33
C PHE A 176 4.54 24.38 -4.27
N ASP A 177 3.92 25.53 -4.47
CA ASP A 177 2.84 26.04 -3.62
C ASP A 177 1.59 25.14 -3.65
N SER A 178 1.44 24.33 -4.71
CA SER A 178 0.32 23.43 -4.92
C SER A 178 0.40 22.12 -4.11
N VAL A 179 1.56 21.79 -3.54
CA VAL A 179 1.77 20.58 -2.75
C VAL A 179 1.26 20.75 -1.34
N VAL A 180 0.35 19.87 -0.92
CA VAL A 180 -0.24 19.88 0.41
C VAL A 180 -0.17 18.49 1.04
N ARG A 181 -0.16 18.45 2.39
CA ARG A 181 -0.29 17.21 3.15
C ARG A 181 -1.75 16.80 3.30
N PHE A 182 -2.03 15.52 3.25
CA PHE A 182 -3.33 15.00 3.65
C PHE A 182 -3.50 15.07 5.18
N SER A 183 -4.72 14.83 5.63
CA SER A 183 -5.06 14.79 7.06
C SER A 183 -4.16 13.79 7.80
N GLU A 184 -3.61 14.20 8.95
CA GLU A 184 -2.77 13.35 9.80
C GLU A 184 -3.47 12.06 10.23
N ILE A 185 -4.80 12.09 10.39
CA ILE A 185 -5.62 10.95 10.82
C ILE A 185 -5.61 9.83 9.78
N TYR A 186 -5.63 10.19 8.48
CA TYR A 186 -5.78 9.23 7.38
C TYR A 186 -4.57 9.16 6.45
N ARG A 187 -3.44 9.75 6.83
CA ARG A 187 -2.28 9.79 5.94
C ARG A 187 -1.55 8.46 5.80
N PHE A 188 -1.68 7.57 6.79
CA PHE A 188 -1.05 6.25 6.78
C PHE A 188 -1.88 5.21 6.04
N GLN A 189 -1.28 4.06 5.82
CA GLN A 189 -1.89 2.92 5.14
C GLN A 189 -3.03 2.34 5.98
N HIS A 190 -4.18 2.12 5.36
CA HIS A 190 -5.38 1.53 5.94
C HIS A 190 -5.83 0.28 5.17
N ALA A 191 -6.29 -0.74 5.89
CA ALA A 191 -6.81 -1.96 5.29
C ALA A 191 -8.14 -1.74 4.55
N SER A 192 -8.90 -0.73 4.94
CA SER A 192 -10.10 -0.29 4.21
C SER A 192 -9.79 0.14 2.77
N GLY A 193 -8.67 0.86 2.55
CA GLY A 193 -8.22 1.21 1.20
C GLY A 193 -7.91 -0.02 0.34
N VAL A 194 -7.29 -1.04 0.93
CA VAL A 194 -7.05 -2.34 0.27
C VAL A 194 -8.35 -3.02 -0.11
N ALA A 195 -9.34 -3.06 0.80
CA ALA A 195 -10.64 -3.68 0.56
C ALA A 195 -11.43 -2.94 -0.54
N PHE A 196 -11.42 -1.59 -0.53
CA PHE A 196 -12.08 -0.79 -1.58
C PHE A 196 -11.41 -0.96 -2.95
N ALA A 197 -10.10 -1.02 -3.02
CA ALA A 197 -9.39 -1.29 -4.27
C ALA A 197 -9.77 -2.67 -4.85
N ALA A 198 -9.84 -3.70 -4.01
CA ALA A 198 -10.29 -5.03 -4.42
C ALA A 198 -11.76 -5.05 -4.86
N TRP A 199 -12.63 -4.34 -4.15
CA TRP A 199 -14.05 -4.17 -4.53
C TRP A 199 -14.19 -3.54 -5.92
N ASN A 200 -13.43 -2.51 -6.21
CA ASN A 200 -13.43 -1.86 -7.51
C ASN A 200 -12.92 -2.78 -8.61
N ARG A 201 -11.85 -3.56 -8.34
CA ARG A 201 -11.33 -4.58 -9.28
C ARG A 201 -12.38 -5.64 -9.60
N TYR A 202 -13.09 -6.13 -8.58
CA TYR A 202 -14.19 -7.07 -8.77
C TYR A 202 -15.26 -6.50 -9.72
N HIS A 203 -15.72 -5.25 -9.49
CA HIS A 203 -16.74 -4.62 -10.34
C HIS A 203 -16.25 -4.31 -11.76
N LYS A 204 -14.97 -4.10 -11.96
CA LYS A 204 -14.34 -3.96 -13.27
C LYS A 204 -14.10 -5.30 -13.98
N GLY A 205 -14.48 -6.43 -13.37
CA GLY A 205 -14.30 -7.76 -13.93
C GLY A 205 -12.83 -8.21 -13.95
N ILE A 206 -11.96 -7.61 -13.13
CA ILE A 206 -10.57 -8.04 -12.99
C ILE A 206 -10.59 -9.34 -12.19
N ALA A 207 -10.07 -10.41 -12.79
CA ALA A 207 -10.06 -11.72 -12.17
C ALA A 207 -9.20 -11.74 -10.88
N PRO A 208 -9.70 -12.36 -9.79
CA PRO A 208 -8.86 -12.66 -8.64
C PRO A 208 -7.84 -13.75 -8.97
N CYS A 209 -6.84 -13.93 -8.14
CA CYS A 209 -5.92 -15.06 -8.19
C CYS A 209 -6.24 -16.08 -7.07
N GLY A 210 -5.68 -17.29 -7.18
CA GLY A 210 -5.61 -18.21 -6.06
C GLY A 210 -4.63 -17.73 -4.98
N GLY A 211 -4.82 -18.18 -3.75
CA GLY A 211 -3.88 -17.83 -2.67
C GLY A 211 -2.45 -18.26 -2.98
N GLU A 212 -2.25 -19.38 -3.64
CA GLU A 212 -0.95 -19.90 -4.09
C GLU A 212 -0.26 -18.99 -5.11
N GLU A 213 -1.00 -18.30 -5.95
CA GLU A 213 -0.49 -17.40 -7.00
C GLU A 213 -0.15 -16.01 -6.45
N LEU A 214 -0.70 -15.65 -5.29
CA LEU A 214 -0.48 -14.35 -4.68
C LEU A 214 0.99 -14.15 -4.34
N GLN A 215 1.64 -13.13 -4.90
CA GLN A 215 3.07 -12.85 -4.73
C GLN A 215 3.32 -11.42 -4.24
N PRO A 216 4.33 -11.23 -3.37
CA PRO A 216 4.83 -9.89 -3.06
C PRO A 216 5.40 -9.19 -4.30
N VAL A 217 5.16 -7.89 -4.42
CA VAL A 217 5.74 -7.04 -5.46
C VAL A 217 6.85 -6.17 -4.86
N TYR A 218 8.07 -6.37 -5.34
CA TYR A 218 9.24 -5.64 -4.89
C TYR A 218 9.75 -4.72 -5.99
N LEU A 219 9.65 -3.42 -5.80
CA LEU A 219 10.19 -2.43 -6.74
C LEU A 219 11.69 -2.17 -6.53
N ARG A 220 12.27 -2.69 -5.45
CA ARG A 220 13.71 -2.61 -5.14
C ARG A 220 14.20 -3.94 -4.56
N LEU A 221 15.45 -4.24 -4.78
CA LEU A 221 16.12 -5.38 -4.12
C LEU A 221 16.16 -5.16 -2.59
N PRO A 222 16.09 -6.22 -1.79
CA PRO A 222 16.29 -6.15 -0.35
C PRO A 222 17.57 -5.39 0.03
N GLN A 223 17.57 -4.74 1.19
CA GLN A 223 18.72 -3.95 1.64
C GLN A 223 20.00 -4.78 1.70
N ALA A 224 19.92 -6.01 2.21
CA ALA A 224 21.05 -6.93 2.30
C ALA A 224 21.67 -7.24 0.92
N GLU A 225 20.85 -7.46 -0.10
CA GLU A 225 21.33 -7.70 -1.47
C GLU A 225 21.97 -6.46 -2.10
N ARG A 226 21.41 -5.27 -1.81
CA ARG A 226 21.99 -4.00 -2.29
C ARG A 226 23.35 -3.72 -1.64
N GLU A 227 23.48 -3.99 -0.33
CA GLU A 227 24.75 -3.84 0.37
C GLU A 227 25.79 -4.85 -0.11
N LEU A 228 25.38 -6.08 -0.39
CA LEU A 228 26.25 -7.11 -0.95
C LEU A 228 26.73 -6.73 -2.34
N LYS A 229 25.85 -6.25 -3.21
CA LYS A 229 26.26 -5.75 -4.55
C LYS A 229 27.26 -4.62 -4.45
N LYS A 230 27.01 -3.61 -3.60
CA LYS A 230 27.95 -2.50 -3.39
C LYS A 230 29.31 -2.97 -2.90
N LYS A 231 29.35 -3.92 -1.95
CA LYS A 231 30.62 -4.49 -1.46
C LYS A 231 31.38 -5.25 -2.54
N ASN A 232 30.67 -5.97 -3.41
CA ASN A 232 31.31 -6.70 -4.52
C ASN A 232 31.87 -5.73 -5.58
N GLU A 233 31.11 -4.71 -5.97
CA GLU A 233 31.56 -3.67 -6.90
C GLU A 233 32.78 -2.88 -6.38
N THR A 234 32.85 -2.64 -5.07
CA THR A 234 34.01 -1.99 -4.43
C THR A 234 35.25 -2.88 -4.49
N LYS A 235 35.09 -4.18 -4.18
CA LYS A 235 36.18 -5.15 -4.23
C LYS A 235 36.70 -5.37 -5.67
N GLU A 236 35.84 -5.39 -6.66
CA GLU A 236 36.24 -5.49 -8.07
C GLU A 236 37.05 -4.27 -8.53
N LYS A 237 36.68 -3.08 -8.06
CA LYS A 237 37.44 -1.84 -8.33
C LYS A 237 38.82 -1.81 -7.64
N GLU A 238 38.92 -2.37 -6.43
CA GLU A 238 40.18 -2.47 -5.69
C GLU A 238 41.12 -3.56 -6.23
N ASN A 239 40.59 -4.64 -6.79
CA ASN A 239 41.39 -5.74 -7.37
C ASN A 239 41.73 -5.55 -8.86
N GLY A 240 41.16 -4.54 -9.53
CA GLY A 240 41.40 -4.23 -10.94
C GLY A 240 42.44 -3.12 -11.20
N THR A 241 43.13 -2.68 -10.11
CA THR A 241 44.27 -1.75 -10.16
C THR A 241 45.56 -2.49 -9.83
#